data_649ccadcfa844bb28a41411eae3a81d8
#
_entry.id   649ccadcfa844bb28a41411eae3a81d8
#
_cell.length_a   1.000
_cell.length_b   1.000
_cell.length_c   1.000
_cell.angle_alpha   90.00
_cell.angle_beta   90.00
_cell.angle_gamma   90.00
#
_symmetry.space_group_name_H-M   'P 1'
#
loop_
_entity.id
_entity.type
_entity.pdbx_description
1 polymer ?
#
loop_
_entity_poly.entity_id
_entity_poly.type
_entity_poly.pdbx_seq_one_letter_code
_entity_poly.pdbx_strand_id
1 'polypeptide(L)'
;MHVVVSGAGIVGASCALELVRDGHRVTILEPATPGGRQSASYGHGCWISPASVVPMSMPGLWRQVPGYLFDPQGPLVIRWGHLPRLAPWLFRFMMAGATVGRVERTAAALASILADSPGRHQALSSEVGCGELIRQDGLLYAYPDRPAFEAEALSWRLRRMTGLTWRELDRAGLEAREPGLSDVYRFGVLVEEGAYCRDPGRYVSAIVAHAVALGARLVPARATGFAFDGSRLAAVETDGGPIPCDRAVIASGIRSKALAVAAGDPVPLEAERGYHAVMEDGSAGPLHPVMPSDGRMANTPTADGLRLSGQVELASIDAPPNWRRADILVDHARKTYPGLPGGSEAVRDRWMGHRPSTPDGLPVIGPASRSSDIVHAFGHGHVGFASGPITGRIVADLVAGASPLRDVTPFAAGRFAFGRV
;
A
#
# COMPACT_ATOMS: atom_id res chain seq x y z
N MET A 1 17.04 21.85 -10.50
CA MET A 1 17.97 20.91 -9.82
C MET A 1 17.92 19.56 -10.52
N HIS A 2 18.96 18.73 -10.39
CA HIS A 2 18.92 17.34 -10.78
C HIS A 2 18.48 16.48 -9.61
N VAL A 3 17.38 15.77 -9.75
CA VAL A 3 16.80 14.92 -8.71
C VAL A 3 16.83 13.45 -9.16
N VAL A 4 17.36 12.56 -8.34
CA VAL A 4 17.35 11.12 -8.58
C VAL A 4 16.27 10.48 -7.71
N VAL A 5 15.31 9.78 -8.33
CA VAL A 5 14.24 9.04 -7.65
C VAL A 5 14.58 7.55 -7.70
N SER A 6 14.78 6.93 -6.55
CA SER A 6 15.08 5.51 -6.42
C SER A 6 13.78 4.69 -6.29
N GLY A 7 13.45 3.91 -7.32
CA GLY A 7 12.25 3.09 -7.45
C GLY A 7 11.14 3.72 -8.29
N ALA A 8 10.46 2.90 -9.09
CA ALA A 8 9.35 3.28 -9.98
C ALA A 8 8.04 2.54 -9.64
N GLY A 9 7.82 2.19 -8.37
CA GLY A 9 6.49 1.87 -7.86
C GLY A 9 5.59 3.11 -7.86
N ILE A 10 4.31 2.97 -7.49
CA ILE A 10 3.34 4.08 -7.51
C ILE A 10 3.86 5.35 -6.82
N VAL A 11 4.56 5.22 -5.69
CA VAL A 11 5.10 6.36 -4.94
C VAL A 11 6.23 7.03 -5.72
N GLY A 12 7.23 6.25 -6.18
CA GLY A 12 8.36 6.80 -6.95
C GLY A 12 7.92 7.39 -8.29
N ALA A 13 6.98 6.75 -8.98
CA ALA A 13 6.39 7.24 -10.22
C ALA A 13 5.68 8.59 -10.02
N SER A 14 4.89 8.70 -8.94
CA SER A 14 4.22 9.96 -8.57
C SER A 14 5.21 11.05 -8.19
N CYS A 15 6.27 10.72 -7.40
CA CYS A 15 7.33 11.67 -7.07
C CYS A 15 8.03 12.19 -8.34
N ALA A 16 8.40 11.27 -9.24
CA ALA A 16 9.08 11.65 -10.47
C ALA A 16 8.24 12.57 -11.34
N LEU A 17 6.94 12.26 -11.47
CA LEU A 17 6.02 13.08 -12.26
C LEU A 17 5.87 14.49 -11.66
N GLU A 18 5.64 14.63 -10.37
CA GLU A 18 5.49 15.92 -9.70
C GLU A 18 6.79 16.75 -9.80
N LEU A 19 7.95 16.12 -9.63
CA LEU A 19 9.24 16.79 -9.78
C LEU A 19 9.51 17.30 -11.20
N VAL A 20 9.10 16.54 -12.23
CA VAL A 20 9.22 17.01 -13.62
C VAL A 20 8.28 18.18 -13.88
N ARG A 21 7.04 18.13 -13.36
CA ARG A 21 6.08 19.25 -13.44
C ARG A 21 6.60 20.53 -12.83
N ASP A 22 7.36 20.41 -11.73
CA ASP A 22 8.03 21.56 -11.07
C ASP A 22 9.31 22.01 -11.79
N GLY A 23 9.61 21.47 -12.99
CA GLY A 23 10.74 21.87 -13.83
C GLY A 23 12.10 21.31 -13.39
N HIS A 24 12.13 20.26 -12.58
CA HIS A 24 13.38 19.60 -12.21
C HIS A 24 13.83 18.62 -13.30
N ARG A 25 15.15 18.47 -13.46
CA ARG A 25 15.73 17.36 -14.22
C ARG A 25 15.63 16.10 -13.37
N VAL A 26 14.87 15.10 -13.81
CA VAL A 26 14.59 13.89 -13.02
C VAL A 26 15.23 12.66 -13.65
N THR A 27 15.92 11.85 -12.84
CA THR A 27 16.36 10.50 -13.20
C THR A 27 15.66 9.49 -12.31
N ILE A 28 14.92 8.56 -12.91
CA ILE A 28 14.22 7.46 -12.23
C ILE A 28 15.10 6.22 -12.31
N LEU A 29 15.41 5.61 -11.16
CA LEU A 29 16.14 4.34 -11.08
C LEU A 29 15.17 3.20 -10.86
N GLU A 30 15.05 2.28 -11.82
CA GLU A 30 14.24 1.08 -11.69
C GLU A 30 14.94 -0.08 -12.44
N PRO A 31 15.38 -1.12 -11.73
CA PRO A 31 16.14 -2.21 -12.35
C PRO A 31 15.29 -3.11 -13.27
N ALA A 32 13.98 -3.00 -13.20
CA ALA A 32 13.05 -3.79 -14.00
C ALA A 32 12.01 -2.88 -14.70
N THR A 33 11.04 -3.47 -15.37
CA THR A 33 9.97 -2.71 -16.03
C THR A 33 9.08 -2.03 -15.00
N PRO A 34 8.86 -0.68 -15.07
CA PRO A 34 7.91 0.00 -14.23
C PRO A 34 6.51 -0.63 -14.31
N GLY A 35 5.83 -0.76 -13.16
CA GLY A 35 4.54 -1.44 -13.07
C GLY A 35 4.60 -2.96 -13.15
N GLY A 36 5.79 -3.58 -13.25
CA GLY A 36 5.97 -5.02 -13.35
C GLY A 36 5.82 -5.76 -12.01
N ARG A 37 5.87 -7.09 -12.10
CA ARG A 37 5.60 -8.05 -11.00
C ARG A 37 6.55 -7.93 -9.80
N GLN A 38 7.70 -7.30 -9.95
CA GLN A 38 8.67 -7.05 -8.86
C GLN A 38 8.18 -5.99 -7.87
N SER A 39 7.20 -5.18 -8.26
CA SER A 39 6.67 -4.07 -7.47
C SER A 39 5.46 -4.49 -6.63
N ALA A 40 5.40 -4.05 -5.36
CA ALA A 40 4.21 -4.19 -4.53
C ALA A 40 2.97 -3.50 -5.14
N SER A 41 3.17 -2.48 -5.97
CA SER A 41 2.10 -1.77 -6.68
C SER A 41 1.37 -2.67 -7.68
N TYR A 42 2.10 -3.55 -8.40
CA TYR A 42 1.51 -4.53 -9.31
C TYR A 42 0.51 -5.44 -8.60
N GLY A 43 0.89 -5.96 -7.43
CA GLY A 43 0.08 -6.92 -6.68
C GLY A 43 -0.91 -6.30 -5.72
N HIS A 44 -1.14 -5.00 -5.80
CA HIS A 44 -2.08 -4.31 -4.95
C HIS A 44 -3.50 -4.86 -5.09
N GLY A 45 -4.29 -4.83 -4.01
CA GLY A 45 -5.70 -5.25 -3.99
C GLY A 45 -6.66 -4.35 -4.75
N CYS A 46 -6.12 -3.41 -5.52
CA CYS A 46 -6.81 -2.47 -6.39
C CYS A 46 -7.60 -1.35 -5.70
N TRP A 47 -7.83 -1.41 -4.41
CA TRP A 47 -8.63 -0.45 -3.67
C TRP A 47 -7.94 0.91 -3.49
N ILE A 48 -8.64 1.98 -3.83
CA ILE A 48 -8.26 3.37 -3.55
C ILE A 48 -9.28 3.88 -2.54
N SER A 49 -8.96 3.70 -1.27
CA SER A 49 -9.93 3.84 -0.19
C SER A 49 -9.57 4.94 0.79
N PRO A 50 -10.41 5.98 0.92
CA PRO A 50 -10.28 6.95 2.01
C PRO A 50 -10.55 6.33 3.38
N ALA A 51 -11.18 5.13 3.42
CA ALA A 51 -11.46 4.38 4.64
C ALA A 51 -10.29 3.57 5.20
N SER A 52 -9.15 3.50 4.49
CA SER A 52 -7.97 2.72 4.90
C SER A 52 -7.14 3.41 6.00
N VAL A 53 -7.81 4.10 6.92
CA VAL A 53 -7.22 4.86 8.03
C VAL A 53 -7.01 4.03 9.30
N VAL A 54 -7.55 2.81 9.34
CA VAL A 54 -7.47 1.95 10.53
C VAL A 54 -6.10 1.29 10.58
N PRO A 55 -5.29 1.50 11.66
CA PRO A 55 -4.00 0.84 11.80
C PRO A 55 -4.15 -0.68 11.90
N MET A 56 -3.13 -1.41 11.42
CA MET A 56 -3.10 -2.87 11.55
C MET A 56 -2.96 -3.33 13.01
N SER A 57 -2.23 -2.56 13.82
CA SER A 57 -2.12 -2.80 15.26
C SER A 57 -3.22 -2.06 15.99
N MET A 58 -4.08 -2.79 16.69
CA MET A 58 -5.25 -2.27 17.40
C MET A 58 -5.21 -2.71 18.88
N PRO A 59 -5.86 -1.95 19.78
CA PRO A 59 -5.97 -2.35 21.18
C PRO A 59 -6.57 -3.74 21.34
N GLY A 60 -5.92 -4.59 22.13
CA GLY A 60 -6.36 -5.97 22.36
C GLY A 60 -5.90 -6.99 21.32
N LEU A 61 -5.20 -6.57 20.25
CA LEU A 61 -4.68 -7.48 19.21
C LEU A 61 -3.86 -8.65 19.79
N TRP A 62 -3.07 -8.42 20.84
CA TRP A 62 -2.26 -9.44 21.49
C TRP A 62 -3.07 -10.66 21.96
N ARG A 63 -4.38 -10.49 22.27
CA ARG A 63 -5.29 -11.59 22.65
C ARG A 63 -5.69 -12.44 21.45
N GLN A 64 -5.69 -11.86 20.25
CA GLN A 64 -6.10 -12.52 19.00
C GLN A 64 -4.92 -13.20 18.29
N VAL A 65 -3.69 -12.73 18.53
CA VAL A 65 -2.47 -13.25 17.87
C VAL A 65 -2.29 -14.74 18.02
N PRO A 66 -2.47 -15.37 19.21
CA PRO A 66 -2.37 -16.83 19.31
C PRO A 66 -3.35 -17.56 18.40
N GLY A 67 -4.61 -17.10 18.35
CA GLY A 67 -5.61 -17.68 17.44
C GLY A 67 -5.19 -17.62 15.97
N TYR A 68 -4.64 -16.49 15.53
CA TYR A 68 -4.17 -16.33 14.15
C TYR A 68 -2.95 -17.20 13.81
N LEU A 69 -2.04 -17.39 14.78
CA LEU A 69 -0.82 -18.19 14.55
C LEU A 69 -1.09 -19.70 14.49
N PHE A 70 -2.11 -20.17 15.19
CA PHE A 70 -2.48 -21.58 15.22
C PHE A 70 -3.56 -21.93 14.18
N ASP A 71 -4.15 -20.95 13.50
CA ASP A 71 -5.08 -21.18 12.41
C ASP A 71 -4.33 -21.31 11.06
N PRO A 72 -4.29 -22.52 10.46
CA PRO A 72 -3.62 -22.72 9.16
C PRO A 72 -4.26 -21.92 8.01
N GLN A 73 -5.53 -21.53 8.16
CA GLN A 73 -6.28 -20.72 7.19
C GLN A 73 -6.33 -19.24 7.59
N GLY A 74 -5.80 -18.89 8.76
CA GLY A 74 -5.80 -17.53 9.28
C GLY A 74 -5.12 -16.52 8.37
N PRO A 75 -5.48 -15.23 8.49
CA PRO A 75 -4.98 -14.18 7.60
C PRO A 75 -3.51 -13.82 7.87
N LEU A 76 -2.93 -14.23 9.00
CA LEU A 76 -1.57 -13.92 9.43
C LEU A 76 -0.76 -15.19 9.67
N VAL A 77 0.43 -15.24 9.09
CA VAL A 77 1.43 -16.29 9.36
C VAL A 77 2.79 -15.69 9.62
N ILE A 78 3.50 -16.24 10.61
CA ILE A 78 4.90 -15.91 10.88
C ILE A 78 5.74 -17.15 10.61
N ARG A 79 6.80 -17.01 9.81
CA ARG A 79 7.81 -18.08 9.69
C ARG A 79 8.68 -18.09 10.93
N TRP A 80 8.60 -19.14 11.73
CA TRP A 80 9.27 -19.26 13.03
C TRP A 80 10.78 -18.98 12.97
N GLY A 81 11.46 -19.42 11.92
CA GLY A 81 12.89 -19.11 11.73
C GLY A 81 13.22 -17.64 11.54
N HIS A 82 12.22 -16.80 11.21
CA HIS A 82 12.39 -15.35 11.06
C HIS A 82 12.06 -14.58 12.35
N LEU A 83 11.38 -15.22 13.30
CA LEU A 83 10.88 -14.59 14.52
C LEU A 83 11.96 -13.86 15.35
N PRO A 84 13.19 -14.38 15.56
CA PRO A 84 14.21 -13.67 16.36
C PRO A 84 14.58 -12.30 15.75
N ARG A 85 14.63 -12.20 14.43
CA ARG A 85 14.91 -10.93 13.72
C ARG A 85 13.71 -10.00 13.71
N LEU A 86 12.51 -10.56 13.70
CA LEU A 86 11.25 -9.83 13.65
C LEU A 86 10.81 -9.31 15.04
N ALA A 87 11.26 -9.93 16.14
CA ALA A 87 10.80 -9.64 17.50
C ALA A 87 10.87 -8.14 17.88
N PRO A 88 11.95 -7.39 17.58
CA PRO A 88 12.00 -5.96 17.90
C PRO A 88 10.94 -5.14 17.14
N TRP A 89 10.66 -5.53 15.89
CA TRP A 89 9.61 -4.90 15.08
C TRP A 89 8.22 -5.23 15.63
N LEU A 90 7.95 -6.49 15.96
CA LEU A 90 6.69 -6.94 16.56
C LEU A 90 6.40 -6.22 17.88
N PHE A 91 7.43 -6.05 18.73
CA PHE A 91 7.27 -5.31 19.97
C PHE A 91 6.81 -3.87 19.69
N ARG A 92 7.49 -3.16 18.79
CA ARG A 92 7.10 -1.79 18.39
C ARG A 92 5.70 -1.76 17.76
N PHE A 93 5.36 -2.75 16.94
CA PHE A 93 4.04 -2.91 16.33
C PHE A 93 2.95 -3.06 17.40
N MET A 94 3.13 -3.93 18.39
CA MET A 94 2.19 -4.09 19.50
C MET A 94 2.05 -2.80 20.31
N MET A 95 3.16 -2.11 20.56
CA MET A 95 3.15 -0.84 21.29
C MET A 95 2.46 0.29 20.54
N ALA A 96 2.56 0.32 19.20
CA ALA A 96 1.88 1.32 18.37
C ALA A 96 0.36 1.24 18.50
N GLY A 97 -0.20 0.03 18.59
CA GLY A 97 -1.64 -0.21 18.77
C GLY A 97 -2.10 -0.35 20.21
N ALA A 98 -1.24 -0.12 21.22
CA ALA A 98 -1.53 -0.47 22.62
C ALA A 98 -2.70 0.31 23.23
N THR A 99 -2.95 1.53 22.78
CA THR A 99 -4.00 2.40 23.34
C THR A 99 -4.87 3.03 22.25
N VAL A 100 -6.12 3.34 22.60
CA VAL A 100 -7.06 4.02 21.71
C VAL A 100 -6.49 5.34 21.21
N GLY A 101 -5.91 6.17 22.08
CA GLY A 101 -5.34 7.47 21.68
C GLY A 101 -4.18 7.37 20.70
N ARG A 102 -3.41 6.25 20.72
CA ARG A 102 -2.36 6.00 19.70
C ARG A 102 -2.99 5.69 18.34
N VAL A 103 -3.94 4.80 18.28
CA VAL A 103 -4.60 4.46 17.02
C VAL A 103 -5.42 5.62 16.45
N GLU A 104 -5.98 6.48 17.28
CA GLU A 104 -6.65 7.71 16.85
C GLU A 104 -5.67 8.68 16.17
N ARG A 105 -4.48 8.90 16.75
CA ARG A 105 -3.43 9.73 16.12
C ARG A 105 -2.95 9.14 14.80
N THR A 106 -2.72 7.82 14.74
CA THR A 106 -2.32 7.14 13.51
C THR A 106 -3.42 7.26 12.44
N ALA A 107 -4.69 7.08 12.82
CA ALA A 107 -5.81 7.23 11.90
C ALA A 107 -5.93 8.66 11.35
N ALA A 108 -5.75 9.69 12.20
CA ALA A 108 -5.75 11.08 11.77
C ALA A 108 -4.60 11.40 10.79
N ALA A 109 -3.39 10.88 11.08
CA ALA A 109 -2.25 11.02 10.17
C ALA A 109 -2.50 10.32 8.82
N LEU A 110 -3.02 9.08 8.82
CA LEU A 110 -3.38 8.37 7.59
C LEU A 110 -4.46 9.11 6.80
N ALA A 111 -5.47 9.66 7.47
CA ALA A 111 -6.53 10.43 6.82
C ALA A 111 -5.97 11.65 6.06
N SER A 112 -4.94 12.32 6.59
CA SER A 112 -4.33 13.47 5.92
C SER A 112 -3.75 13.16 4.54
N ILE A 113 -3.41 11.88 4.27
CA ILE A 113 -2.84 11.42 3.00
C ILE A 113 -3.77 10.49 2.20
N LEU A 114 -4.96 10.18 2.73
CA LEU A 114 -5.91 9.25 2.08
C LEU A 114 -7.24 9.88 1.70
N ALA A 115 -7.67 10.94 2.39
CA ALA A 115 -9.02 11.49 2.27
C ALA A 115 -9.39 11.87 0.83
N ASP A 116 -8.47 12.46 0.07
CA ASP A 116 -8.66 12.91 -1.31
C ASP A 116 -8.12 11.92 -2.38
N SER A 117 -7.74 10.71 -1.96
CA SER A 117 -7.08 9.74 -2.85
C SER A 117 -7.92 9.34 -4.07
N PRO A 118 -9.26 9.11 -4.01
CA PRO A 118 -10.03 8.77 -5.21
C PRO A 118 -9.98 9.87 -6.27
N GLY A 119 -10.22 11.13 -5.87
CA GLY A 119 -10.18 12.27 -6.80
C GLY A 119 -8.81 12.50 -7.41
N ARG A 120 -7.73 12.33 -6.62
CA ARG A 120 -6.34 12.44 -7.13
C ARG A 120 -6.02 11.37 -8.15
N HIS A 121 -6.43 10.13 -7.90
CA HIS A 121 -6.23 9.05 -8.86
C HIS A 121 -7.07 9.22 -10.12
N GLN A 122 -8.30 9.73 -10.00
CA GLN A 122 -9.14 10.02 -11.16
C GLN A 122 -8.50 11.10 -12.04
N ALA A 123 -8.03 12.20 -11.44
CA ALA A 123 -7.35 13.28 -12.16
C ALA A 123 -6.05 12.78 -12.82
N LEU A 124 -5.22 12.08 -12.06
CA LEU A 124 -3.93 11.57 -12.56
C LEU A 124 -4.12 10.53 -13.67
N SER A 125 -5.06 9.59 -13.53
CA SER A 125 -5.32 8.59 -14.56
C SER A 125 -5.80 9.20 -15.87
N SER A 126 -6.64 10.23 -15.79
CA SER A 126 -7.11 10.98 -16.96
C SER A 126 -5.96 11.70 -17.66
N GLU A 127 -5.09 12.33 -16.90
CA GLU A 127 -3.91 13.04 -17.43
C GLU A 127 -2.93 12.10 -18.15
N VAL A 128 -2.66 10.93 -17.57
CA VAL A 128 -1.72 9.96 -18.18
C VAL A 128 -2.39 9.06 -19.24
N GLY A 129 -3.60 9.40 -19.67
CA GLY A 129 -4.30 8.72 -20.76
C GLY A 129 -4.83 7.32 -20.43
N CYS A 130 -5.16 7.06 -19.16
CA CYS A 130 -5.74 5.78 -18.74
C CYS A 130 -6.89 5.93 -17.71
N GLY A 131 -7.73 6.95 -17.91
CA GLY A 131 -8.86 7.26 -17.02
C GLY A 131 -9.84 6.11 -16.84
N GLU A 132 -9.95 5.21 -17.83
CA GLU A 132 -10.79 4.01 -17.77
C GLU A 132 -10.32 2.99 -16.73
N LEU A 133 -9.08 3.08 -16.26
CA LEU A 133 -8.55 2.18 -15.25
C LEU A 133 -9.03 2.52 -13.84
N ILE A 134 -9.40 3.76 -13.57
CA ILE A 134 -9.91 4.17 -12.26
C ILE A 134 -11.42 4.24 -12.29
N ARG A 135 -12.07 3.48 -11.42
CA ARG A 135 -13.52 3.42 -11.27
C ARG A 135 -13.93 3.86 -9.87
N GLN A 136 -14.93 4.70 -9.78
CA GLN A 136 -15.44 5.21 -8.50
C GLN A 136 -16.88 4.69 -8.29
N ASP A 137 -16.99 3.37 -8.11
CA ASP A 137 -18.26 2.68 -7.95
C ASP A 137 -18.52 2.30 -6.47
N GLY A 138 -17.74 2.87 -5.54
CA GLY A 138 -17.78 2.56 -4.12
C GLY A 138 -17.06 1.26 -3.75
N LEU A 139 -16.82 1.10 -2.44
CA LEU A 139 -16.17 -0.08 -1.85
C LEU A 139 -17.09 -0.69 -0.80
N LEU A 140 -17.45 -1.97 -0.98
CA LEU A 140 -18.37 -2.69 -0.11
C LEU A 140 -17.63 -3.56 0.91
N TYR A 141 -17.95 -3.38 2.19
CA TYR A 141 -17.59 -4.29 3.28
C TYR A 141 -18.82 -5.16 3.58
N ALA A 142 -18.71 -6.49 3.43
CA ALA A 142 -19.79 -7.42 3.63
C ALA A 142 -19.62 -8.18 4.96
N TYR A 143 -20.67 -8.18 5.77
CA TYR A 143 -20.71 -8.82 7.09
C TYR A 143 -21.78 -9.91 7.12
N PRO A 144 -21.56 -11.00 7.89
CA PRO A 144 -22.60 -11.99 8.12
C PRO A 144 -23.90 -11.38 8.68
N ASP A 145 -23.76 -10.44 9.62
CA ASP A 145 -24.86 -9.76 10.28
C ASP A 145 -24.44 -8.42 10.88
N ARG A 146 -25.39 -7.68 11.45
CA ARG A 146 -25.14 -6.41 12.13
C ARG A 146 -24.26 -6.58 13.40
N PRO A 147 -24.43 -7.59 14.26
CA PRO A 147 -23.50 -7.83 15.37
C PRO A 147 -22.04 -7.98 14.96
N ALA A 148 -21.75 -8.64 13.84
CA ALA A 148 -20.39 -8.76 13.32
C ALA A 148 -19.80 -7.39 12.92
N PHE A 149 -20.60 -6.50 12.35
CA PHE A 149 -20.21 -5.11 12.08
C PHE A 149 -19.97 -4.34 13.39
N GLU A 150 -20.86 -4.47 14.37
CA GLU A 150 -20.76 -3.78 15.67
C GLU A 150 -19.55 -4.26 16.48
N ALA A 151 -19.09 -5.48 16.29
CA ALA A 151 -17.84 -6.00 16.89
C ALA A 151 -16.60 -5.22 16.39
N GLU A 152 -16.66 -4.56 15.23
CA GLU A 152 -15.63 -3.68 14.70
C GLU A 152 -15.86 -2.18 15.05
N ALA A 153 -16.64 -1.88 16.08
CA ALA A 153 -17.07 -0.51 16.44
C ALA A 153 -15.92 0.49 16.55
N LEU A 154 -14.76 0.11 17.12
CA LEU A 154 -13.59 0.98 17.20
C LEU A 154 -13.07 1.35 15.81
N SER A 155 -12.97 0.39 14.89
CA SER A 155 -12.50 0.62 13.52
C SER A 155 -13.43 1.58 12.76
N TRP A 156 -14.74 1.41 12.91
CA TRP A 156 -15.73 2.29 12.28
C TRP A 156 -15.80 3.65 12.95
N ARG A 157 -15.59 3.73 14.28
CA ARG A 157 -15.43 5.01 14.97
C ARG A 157 -14.23 5.80 14.46
N LEU A 158 -13.07 5.16 14.26
CA LEU A 158 -11.88 5.81 13.69
C LEU A 158 -12.18 6.39 12.30
N ARG A 159 -12.85 5.65 11.43
CA ARG A 159 -13.27 6.12 10.10
C ARG A 159 -14.20 7.34 10.20
N ARG A 160 -15.17 7.30 11.10
CA ARG A 160 -16.10 8.44 11.31
C ARG A 160 -15.37 9.69 11.83
N MET A 161 -14.40 9.51 12.72
CA MET A 161 -13.60 10.63 13.27
C MET A 161 -12.78 11.33 12.19
N THR A 162 -12.43 10.66 11.12
CA THR A 162 -11.70 11.24 9.96
C THR A 162 -12.63 11.84 8.90
N GLY A 163 -13.92 11.95 9.18
CA GLY A 163 -14.90 12.55 8.29
C GLY A 163 -15.51 11.58 7.27
N LEU A 164 -15.15 10.28 7.30
CA LEU A 164 -15.70 9.30 6.38
C LEU A 164 -17.18 9.06 6.65
N THR A 165 -17.97 9.04 5.58
CA THR A 165 -19.37 8.63 5.59
C THR A 165 -19.54 7.29 4.87
N TRP A 166 -20.62 6.59 5.15
CA TRP A 166 -20.98 5.32 4.52
C TRP A 166 -22.48 5.11 4.54
N ARG A 167 -22.93 4.23 3.67
CA ARG A 167 -24.31 3.75 3.65
C ARG A 167 -24.35 2.30 4.13
N GLU A 168 -25.26 2.01 5.06
CA GLU A 168 -25.56 0.65 5.50
C GLU A 168 -26.54 0.01 4.55
N LEU A 169 -26.30 -1.28 4.25
CA LEU A 169 -27.14 -2.10 3.37
C LEU A 169 -27.65 -3.29 4.17
N ASP A 170 -28.94 -3.55 4.06
CA ASP A 170 -29.53 -4.82 4.48
C ASP A 170 -29.35 -5.90 3.40
N ARG A 171 -29.93 -7.08 3.62
CA ARG A 171 -29.83 -8.18 2.65
C ARG A 171 -30.37 -7.80 1.27
N ALA A 172 -31.51 -7.10 1.21
CA ALA A 172 -32.07 -6.69 -0.06
C ALA A 172 -31.18 -5.70 -0.81
N GLY A 173 -30.59 -4.75 -0.08
CA GLY A 173 -29.61 -3.82 -0.64
C GLY A 173 -28.32 -4.50 -1.12
N LEU A 174 -27.86 -5.52 -0.40
CA LEU A 174 -26.72 -6.35 -0.82
C LEU A 174 -27.05 -7.13 -2.10
N GLU A 175 -28.21 -7.78 -2.16
CA GLU A 175 -28.63 -8.58 -3.32
C GLU A 175 -28.81 -7.71 -4.57
N ALA A 176 -29.40 -6.53 -4.42
CA ALA A 176 -29.56 -5.59 -5.53
C ALA A 176 -28.21 -5.12 -6.08
N ARG A 177 -27.17 -4.98 -5.23
CA ARG A 177 -25.84 -4.53 -5.63
C ARG A 177 -24.92 -5.67 -6.10
N GLU A 178 -24.97 -6.80 -5.41
CA GLU A 178 -24.11 -7.96 -5.60
C GLU A 178 -24.95 -9.25 -5.65
N PRO A 179 -25.65 -9.52 -6.76
CA PRO A 179 -26.59 -10.66 -6.85
C PRO A 179 -25.94 -12.02 -6.63
N GLY A 180 -24.63 -12.16 -6.93
CA GLY A 180 -23.88 -13.39 -6.72
C GLY A 180 -23.36 -13.60 -5.29
N LEU A 181 -23.54 -12.61 -4.40
CA LEU A 181 -23.02 -12.68 -3.03
C LEU A 181 -23.80 -13.70 -2.20
N SER A 182 -23.08 -14.59 -1.51
CA SER A 182 -23.63 -15.63 -0.66
C SER A 182 -24.62 -15.09 0.40
N ASP A 183 -25.66 -15.87 0.69
CA ASP A 183 -26.68 -15.57 1.71
C ASP A 183 -26.14 -15.52 3.14
N VAL A 184 -24.91 -15.94 3.35
CA VAL A 184 -24.22 -15.82 4.64
C VAL A 184 -24.06 -14.33 5.01
N TYR A 185 -23.88 -13.44 4.00
CA TYR A 185 -23.73 -12.00 4.23
C TYR A 185 -25.10 -11.31 4.18
N ARG A 186 -25.50 -10.72 5.32
CA ARG A 186 -26.82 -10.09 5.50
C ARG A 186 -26.75 -8.62 5.85
N PHE A 187 -25.55 -8.09 6.06
CA PHE A 187 -25.30 -6.69 6.36
C PHE A 187 -24.12 -6.17 5.57
N GLY A 188 -24.22 -4.98 5.02
CA GLY A 188 -23.16 -4.35 4.24
C GLY A 188 -22.91 -2.91 4.65
N VAL A 189 -21.68 -2.48 4.43
CA VAL A 189 -21.25 -1.07 4.59
C VAL A 189 -20.62 -0.62 3.29
N LEU A 190 -21.25 0.31 2.62
CA LEU A 190 -20.79 0.88 1.35
C LEU A 190 -20.12 2.23 1.59
N VAL A 191 -18.84 2.32 1.29
CA VAL A 191 -18.09 3.58 1.23
C VAL A 191 -18.20 4.10 -0.20
N GLU A 192 -19.15 5.01 -0.44
CA GLU A 192 -19.52 5.46 -1.78
C GLU A 192 -18.42 6.28 -2.47
N GLU A 193 -17.61 7.01 -1.70
CA GLU A 193 -16.47 7.80 -2.20
C GLU A 193 -15.28 6.92 -2.65
N GLY A 194 -15.29 5.64 -2.30
CA GLY A 194 -14.21 4.72 -2.61
C GLY A 194 -14.07 4.45 -4.11
N ALA A 195 -12.83 4.27 -4.55
CA ALA A 195 -12.50 3.94 -5.93
C ALA A 195 -11.62 2.68 -6.00
N TYR A 196 -11.42 2.17 -7.20
CA TYR A 196 -10.48 1.08 -7.44
C TYR A 196 -9.80 1.20 -8.80
N CYS A 197 -8.63 0.58 -8.91
CA CYS A 197 -7.86 0.52 -10.14
C CYS A 197 -8.00 -0.85 -10.80
N ARG A 198 -8.45 -0.89 -12.05
CA ARG A 198 -8.66 -2.15 -12.79
C ARG A 198 -7.36 -2.83 -13.23
N ASP A 199 -6.28 -2.08 -13.37
CA ASP A 199 -4.95 -2.58 -13.72
C ASP A 199 -3.87 -1.71 -13.08
N PRO A 200 -3.43 -2.04 -11.85
CA PRO A 200 -2.39 -1.28 -11.16
C PRO A 200 -1.03 -1.25 -11.88
N GLY A 201 -0.68 -2.33 -12.57
CA GLY A 201 0.59 -2.43 -13.31
C GLY A 201 0.63 -1.46 -14.48
N ARG A 202 -0.38 -1.51 -15.34
CA ARG A 202 -0.54 -0.60 -16.49
C ARG A 202 -0.61 0.86 -16.04
N TYR A 203 -1.34 1.14 -14.96
CA TYR A 203 -1.46 2.50 -14.42
C TYR A 203 -0.11 3.07 -13.98
N VAL A 204 0.68 2.32 -13.21
CA VAL A 204 2.03 2.76 -12.79
C VAL A 204 2.95 2.93 -14.01
N SER A 205 2.91 2.02 -14.99
CA SER A 205 3.65 2.16 -16.24
C SER A 205 3.29 3.44 -16.99
N ALA A 206 2.00 3.79 -17.05
CA ALA A 206 1.51 5.01 -17.71
C ALA A 206 2.03 6.27 -17.02
N ILE A 207 2.05 6.32 -15.67
CA ILE A 207 2.59 7.45 -14.92
C ILE A 207 4.09 7.64 -15.24
N VAL A 208 4.87 6.56 -15.24
CA VAL A 208 6.30 6.64 -15.56
C VAL A 208 6.52 7.05 -17.01
N ALA A 209 5.78 6.48 -17.96
CA ALA A 209 5.85 6.85 -19.36
C ALA A 209 5.53 8.33 -19.58
N HIS A 210 4.52 8.86 -18.88
CA HIS A 210 4.17 10.27 -18.94
C HIS A 210 5.27 11.16 -18.36
N ALA A 211 5.86 10.79 -17.21
CA ALA A 211 7.00 11.50 -16.64
C ALA A 211 8.20 11.53 -17.62
N VAL A 212 8.45 10.42 -18.33
CA VAL A 212 9.51 10.35 -19.36
C VAL A 212 9.17 11.25 -20.55
N ALA A 213 7.92 11.27 -21.00
CA ALA A 213 7.47 12.16 -22.08
C ALA A 213 7.63 13.65 -21.71
N LEU A 214 7.53 13.99 -20.43
CA LEU A 214 7.79 15.33 -19.90
C LEU A 214 9.28 15.61 -19.63
N GLY A 215 10.19 14.66 -19.91
CA GLY A 215 11.64 14.87 -19.85
C GLY A 215 12.36 14.13 -18.72
N ALA A 216 11.70 13.29 -17.93
CA ALA A 216 12.39 12.41 -17.00
C ALA A 216 13.20 11.33 -17.75
N ARG A 217 14.35 10.94 -17.18
CA ARG A 217 15.17 9.84 -17.70
C ARG A 217 14.94 8.60 -16.86
N LEU A 218 14.52 7.51 -17.47
CA LEU A 218 14.45 6.19 -16.83
C LEU A 218 15.77 5.44 -17.06
N VAL A 219 16.39 4.96 -15.96
CA VAL A 219 17.67 4.24 -15.98
C VAL A 219 17.45 2.85 -15.34
N PRO A 220 17.81 1.76 -16.03
CA PRO A 220 17.68 0.40 -15.50
C PRO A 220 18.83 0.10 -14.53
N ALA A 221 18.78 0.70 -13.34
CA ALA A 221 19.79 0.57 -12.30
C ALA A 221 19.15 0.55 -10.92
N ARG A 222 19.87 0.00 -9.95
CA ARG A 222 19.48 -0.03 -8.54
C ARG A 222 20.35 0.93 -7.74
N ALA A 223 19.72 1.80 -6.95
CA ALA A 223 20.43 2.58 -5.95
C ALA A 223 21.02 1.67 -4.86
N THR A 224 22.29 1.86 -4.53
CA THR A 224 23.03 1.08 -3.52
C THR A 224 23.50 1.93 -2.35
N GLY A 225 23.61 3.25 -2.51
CA GLY A 225 24.08 4.16 -1.50
C GLY A 225 24.11 5.62 -1.96
N PHE A 226 24.86 6.43 -1.22
CA PHE A 226 25.01 7.86 -1.47
C PHE A 226 26.45 8.28 -1.28
N ALA A 227 26.98 9.10 -2.19
CA ALA A 227 28.22 9.83 -2.04
C ALA A 227 27.92 11.23 -1.53
N PHE A 228 28.75 11.72 -0.59
CA PHE A 228 28.60 13.04 0.01
C PHE A 228 29.87 13.86 -0.16
N ASP A 229 29.69 15.18 -0.32
CA ASP A 229 30.71 16.18 -0.13
C ASP A 229 30.38 17.01 1.11
N GLY A 230 31.06 16.70 2.22
CA GLY A 230 30.66 17.18 3.55
C GLY A 230 29.27 16.69 3.95
N SER A 231 28.33 17.61 4.17
CA SER A 231 26.92 17.33 4.47
C SER A 231 26.03 17.30 3.23
N ARG A 232 26.55 17.69 2.06
CA ARG A 232 25.76 17.76 0.82
C ARG A 232 25.80 16.43 0.08
N LEU A 233 24.70 16.09 -0.56
CA LEU A 233 24.63 14.98 -1.49
C LEU A 233 25.44 15.34 -2.77
N ALA A 234 26.37 14.47 -3.17
CA ALA A 234 27.12 14.61 -4.41
C ALA A 234 26.60 13.66 -5.51
N ALA A 235 26.22 12.42 -5.13
CA ALA A 235 25.71 11.45 -6.09
C ALA A 235 24.87 10.36 -5.38
N VAL A 236 23.98 9.72 -6.15
CA VAL A 236 23.42 8.42 -5.80
C VAL A 236 24.31 7.34 -6.38
N GLU A 237 24.78 6.43 -5.52
CA GLU A 237 25.54 5.25 -5.95
C GLU A 237 24.57 4.20 -6.50
N THR A 238 24.94 3.56 -7.61
CA THR A 238 24.13 2.50 -8.23
C THR A 238 25.01 1.30 -8.62
N ASP A 239 24.37 0.18 -8.93
CA ASP A 239 25.04 -1.01 -9.50
C ASP A 239 25.61 -0.76 -10.90
N GLY A 240 25.25 0.35 -11.55
CA GLY A 240 25.80 0.82 -12.84
C GLY A 240 26.79 2.00 -12.72
N GLY A 241 27.22 2.34 -11.47
CA GLY A 241 28.07 3.48 -11.19
C GLY A 241 27.35 4.69 -10.59
N PRO A 242 28.06 5.73 -10.12
CA PRO A 242 27.47 6.87 -9.47
C PRO A 242 26.73 7.79 -10.46
N ILE A 243 25.61 8.35 -10.02
CA ILE A 243 24.85 9.36 -10.75
C ILE A 243 24.89 10.66 -9.95
N PRO A 244 25.66 11.67 -10.41
CA PRO A 244 25.71 12.98 -9.78
C PRO A 244 24.35 13.65 -9.77
N CYS A 245 23.96 14.22 -8.60
CA CYS A 245 22.67 14.89 -8.44
C CYS A 245 22.69 15.90 -7.29
N ASP A 246 21.73 16.82 -7.31
CA ASP A 246 21.54 17.81 -6.24
C ASP A 246 20.66 17.29 -5.12
N ARG A 247 19.72 16.39 -5.45
CA ARG A 247 18.71 15.81 -4.52
C ARG A 247 18.46 14.34 -4.84
N ALA A 248 18.05 13.59 -3.83
CA ALA A 248 17.62 12.20 -4.00
C ALA A 248 16.30 11.92 -3.27
N VAL A 249 15.47 11.05 -3.86
CA VAL A 249 14.23 10.54 -3.25
C VAL A 249 14.34 9.04 -3.08
N ILE A 250 14.15 8.54 -1.85
CA ILE A 250 14.14 7.12 -1.53
C ILE A 250 12.70 6.60 -1.61
N ALA A 251 12.35 5.89 -2.71
CA ALA A 251 11.03 5.32 -2.95
C ALA A 251 11.08 3.84 -3.40
N SER A 252 12.11 3.11 -2.97
CA SER A 252 12.42 1.72 -3.39
C SER A 252 11.62 0.65 -2.63
N GLY A 253 10.47 0.98 -2.04
CA GLY A 253 9.63 0.04 -1.31
C GLY A 253 10.39 -0.60 -0.15
N ILE A 254 10.35 -1.94 -0.05
CA ILE A 254 11.05 -2.68 1.04
C ILE A 254 12.58 -2.53 0.97
N ARG A 255 13.13 -2.30 -0.22
CA ARG A 255 14.58 -2.09 -0.41
C ARG A 255 15.05 -0.71 0.07
N SER A 256 14.14 0.19 0.43
CA SER A 256 14.46 1.47 1.04
C SER A 256 15.15 1.35 2.40
N LYS A 257 15.03 0.20 3.10
CA LYS A 257 15.64 -0.01 4.42
C LYS A 257 17.14 0.27 4.44
N ALA A 258 17.88 -0.29 3.49
CA ALA A 258 19.34 -0.09 3.41
C ALA A 258 19.70 1.35 3.03
N LEU A 259 18.95 1.97 2.10
CA LEU A 259 19.16 3.36 1.69
C LEU A 259 18.86 4.34 2.83
N ALA A 260 17.83 4.06 3.64
CA ALA A 260 17.50 4.88 4.81
C ALA A 260 18.64 4.84 5.85
N VAL A 261 19.24 3.67 6.11
CA VAL A 261 20.44 3.55 6.98
C VAL A 261 21.60 4.36 6.42
N ALA A 262 21.87 4.27 5.10
CA ALA A 262 22.92 5.05 4.44
C ALA A 262 22.66 6.58 4.50
N ALA A 263 21.39 6.98 4.56
CA ALA A 263 20.95 8.37 4.74
C ALA A 263 20.88 8.82 6.21
N GLY A 264 21.30 7.98 7.18
CA GLY A 264 21.37 8.31 8.60
C GLY A 264 20.16 7.88 9.43
N ASP A 265 19.17 7.21 8.83
CA ASP A 265 17.91 6.87 9.50
C ASP A 265 17.66 5.35 9.53
N PRO A 266 17.98 4.65 10.62
CA PRO A 266 17.73 3.21 10.76
C PRO A 266 16.25 2.93 11.02
N VAL A 267 15.41 3.09 10.00
CA VAL A 267 13.97 2.84 10.09
C VAL A 267 13.69 1.34 10.25
N PRO A 268 12.85 0.95 11.23
CA PRO A 268 12.43 -0.45 11.40
C PRO A 268 11.40 -0.85 10.34
N LEU A 269 11.86 -1.13 9.13
CA LEU A 269 11.05 -1.53 7.99
C LEU A 269 11.07 -3.05 7.84
N GLU A 270 9.90 -3.69 7.76
CA GLU A 270 9.74 -5.14 7.55
C GLU A 270 8.83 -5.44 6.36
N ALA A 271 9.04 -6.61 5.76
CA ALA A 271 8.25 -7.09 4.65
C ALA A 271 7.00 -7.82 5.15
N GLU A 272 5.83 -7.23 4.98
CA GLU A 272 4.57 -7.96 5.05
C GLU A 272 4.29 -8.55 3.67
N ARG A 273 4.53 -9.86 3.52
CA ARG A 273 4.30 -10.56 2.26
C ARG A 273 2.81 -10.72 2.03
N GLY A 274 2.32 -10.12 0.95
CA GLY A 274 0.94 -10.24 0.50
C GLY A 274 0.84 -11.15 -0.70
N TYR A 275 -0.32 -11.74 -0.87
CA TYR A 275 -0.61 -12.66 -1.97
C TYR A 275 -1.82 -12.18 -2.75
N HIS A 276 -1.85 -12.48 -4.05
CA HIS A 276 -3.08 -12.47 -4.81
C HIS A 276 -3.19 -13.69 -5.73
N ALA A 277 -4.42 -14.02 -6.07
CA ALA A 277 -4.78 -14.90 -7.17
C ALA A 277 -5.68 -14.13 -8.15
N VAL A 278 -5.60 -14.46 -9.42
CA VAL A 278 -6.51 -13.94 -10.46
C VAL A 278 -7.27 -15.12 -11.04
N MET A 279 -8.60 -15.09 -10.92
CA MET A 279 -9.48 -16.02 -11.61
C MET A 279 -9.84 -15.44 -12.98
N GLU A 280 -9.69 -16.24 -14.03
CA GLU A 280 -9.92 -15.79 -15.41
C GLU A 280 -11.40 -15.49 -15.64
N ASP A 281 -12.28 -16.44 -15.29
CA ASP A 281 -13.72 -16.22 -15.30
C ASP A 281 -14.19 -15.72 -13.91
N GLY A 282 -14.40 -14.43 -13.83
CA GLY A 282 -14.97 -13.76 -12.67
C GLY A 282 -16.45 -13.39 -12.82
N SER A 283 -17.14 -13.89 -13.86
CA SER A 283 -18.49 -13.47 -14.20
C SER A 283 -19.55 -13.76 -13.12
N ALA A 284 -19.35 -14.83 -12.35
CA ALA A 284 -20.17 -15.16 -11.19
C ALA A 284 -19.68 -14.54 -9.87
N GLY A 285 -18.64 -13.71 -9.93
CA GLY A 285 -18.04 -12.99 -8.80
C GLY A 285 -18.67 -11.63 -8.56
N PRO A 286 -17.96 -10.75 -7.83
CA PRO A 286 -18.45 -9.41 -7.51
C PRO A 286 -18.56 -8.52 -8.76
N LEU A 287 -19.61 -7.73 -8.82
CA LEU A 287 -19.77 -6.65 -9.81
C LEU A 287 -18.93 -5.43 -9.44
N HIS A 288 -18.70 -5.20 -8.14
CA HIS A 288 -17.92 -4.10 -7.56
C HIS A 288 -16.91 -4.67 -6.56
N PRO A 289 -15.93 -3.88 -6.10
CA PRO A 289 -14.99 -4.35 -5.08
C PRO A 289 -15.69 -4.68 -3.76
N VAL A 290 -15.51 -5.91 -3.29
CA VAL A 290 -16.10 -6.41 -2.03
C VAL A 290 -15.03 -6.96 -1.11
N MET A 291 -15.13 -6.61 0.18
CA MET A 291 -14.33 -7.16 1.26
C MET A 291 -15.22 -7.90 2.25
N PRO A 292 -15.27 -9.23 2.23
CA PRO A 292 -15.92 -10.01 3.27
C PRO A 292 -15.13 -9.86 4.59
N SER A 293 -15.84 -9.58 5.68
CA SER A 293 -15.23 -9.30 6.99
C SER A 293 -14.52 -10.51 7.59
N ASP A 294 -15.02 -11.70 7.33
CA ASP A 294 -14.46 -12.99 7.77
C ASP A 294 -13.21 -13.40 6.95
N GLY A 295 -13.13 -13.01 5.67
CA GLY A 295 -11.98 -13.27 4.81
C GLY A 295 -10.87 -12.22 4.88
N ARG A 296 -11.20 -11.01 5.25
CA ARG A 296 -10.27 -9.85 5.27
C ARG A 296 -9.43 -9.75 4.00
N MET A 297 -10.07 -9.95 2.87
CA MET A 297 -9.47 -9.96 1.55
C MET A 297 -10.27 -9.10 0.59
N ALA A 298 -9.60 -8.46 -0.36
CA ALA A 298 -10.25 -7.71 -1.42
C ALA A 298 -10.59 -8.65 -2.59
N ASN A 299 -11.86 -8.70 -2.96
CA ASN A 299 -12.37 -9.31 -4.18
C ASN A 299 -12.66 -8.17 -5.16
N THR A 300 -11.89 -8.04 -6.22
CA THR A 300 -11.96 -6.88 -7.11
C THR A 300 -12.05 -7.31 -8.57
N PRO A 301 -13.09 -6.90 -9.30
CA PRO A 301 -13.15 -7.09 -10.75
C PRO A 301 -12.07 -6.22 -11.42
N THR A 302 -11.19 -6.86 -12.20
CA THR A 302 -10.06 -6.19 -12.88
C THR A 302 -10.12 -6.41 -14.39
N ALA A 303 -9.20 -5.80 -15.12
CA ALA A 303 -9.10 -5.99 -16.56
C ALA A 303 -8.69 -7.43 -16.93
N ASP A 304 -7.98 -8.11 -16.03
CA ASP A 304 -7.45 -9.46 -16.23
C ASP A 304 -8.33 -10.57 -15.64
N GLY A 305 -9.49 -10.25 -15.08
CA GLY A 305 -10.38 -11.18 -14.38
C GLY A 305 -10.65 -10.76 -12.95
N LEU A 306 -11.10 -11.70 -12.10
CA LEU A 306 -11.35 -11.44 -10.69
C LEU A 306 -10.06 -11.56 -9.89
N ARG A 307 -9.60 -10.44 -9.31
CA ARG A 307 -8.43 -10.41 -8.42
C ARG A 307 -8.84 -10.58 -6.96
N LEU A 308 -8.25 -11.58 -6.34
CA LEU A 308 -8.42 -11.95 -4.94
C LEU A 308 -7.13 -11.59 -4.21
N SER A 309 -7.13 -10.56 -3.36
CA SER A 309 -5.91 -10.06 -2.71
C SER A 309 -6.05 -10.03 -1.21
N GLY A 310 -5.05 -10.53 -0.50
CA GLY A 310 -5.09 -10.55 0.97
C GLY A 310 -3.86 -11.21 1.56
N GLN A 311 -4.08 -11.80 2.74
CA GLN A 311 -3.08 -12.53 3.50
C GLN A 311 -1.87 -11.69 3.93
N VAL A 312 -1.30 -12.04 5.05
CA VAL A 312 -0.04 -11.48 5.57
C VAL A 312 0.86 -12.64 6.00
N GLU A 313 2.03 -12.72 5.40
CA GLU A 313 3.10 -13.62 5.84
C GLU A 313 4.32 -12.78 6.24
N LEU A 314 4.76 -12.91 7.49
CA LEU A 314 5.98 -12.28 7.99
C LEU A 314 7.14 -13.25 7.84
N ALA A 315 8.03 -12.96 6.91
CA ALA A 315 9.18 -13.80 6.56
C ALA A 315 10.28 -12.95 5.90
N SER A 316 11.48 -13.55 5.74
CA SER A 316 12.56 -12.93 4.96
C SER A 316 12.08 -12.63 3.54
N ILE A 317 12.57 -11.52 2.98
CA ILE A 317 12.31 -11.14 1.58
C ILE A 317 12.79 -12.19 0.57
N ASP A 318 13.82 -12.96 0.94
CA ASP A 318 14.43 -13.99 0.08
C ASP A 318 13.80 -15.39 0.28
N ALA A 319 12.86 -15.53 1.21
CA ALA A 319 12.19 -16.80 1.44
C ALA A 319 11.29 -17.18 0.25
N PRO A 320 11.20 -18.47 -0.14
CA PRO A 320 10.30 -18.87 -1.22
C PRO A 320 8.84 -18.55 -0.88
N PRO A 321 7.98 -18.29 -1.90
CA PRO A 321 6.54 -18.06 -1.70
C PRO A 321 5.84 -19.25 -1.04
N ASN A 322 4.86 -18.97 -0.21
CA ASN A 322 3.92 -19.96 0.30
C ASN A 322 2.60 -19.88 -0.49
N TRP A 323 2.53 -20.59 -1.61
CA TRP A 323 1.38 -20.51 -2.53
C TRP A 323 0.05 -20.94 -1.91
N ARG A 324 0.07 -21.73 -0.82
CA ARG A 324 -1.15 -22.03 -0.06
C ARG A 324 -1.88 -20.76 0.39
N ARG A 325 -1.17 -19.63 0.59
CA ARG A 325 -1.79 -18.33 0.90
C ARG A 325 -2.67 -17.82 -0.24
N ALA A 326 -2.26 -18.03 -1.49
CA ALA A 326 -3.08 -17.70 -2.65
C ALA A 326 -4.28 -18.65 -2.78
N ASP A 327 -4.09 -19.95 -2.50
CA ASP A 327 -5.18 -20.93 -2.57
C ASP A 327 -6.28 -20.63 -1.53
N ILE A 328 -5.91 -20.21 -0.32
CA ILE A 328 -6.87 -19.78 0.71
C ILE A 328 -7.76 -18.62 0.22
N LEU A 329 -7.20 -17.67 -0.55
CA LEU A 329 -7.99 -16.57 -1.12
C LEU A 329 -9.03 -17.11 -2.10
N VAL A 330 -8.66 -18.07 -2.94
CA VAL A 330 -9.57 -18.72 -3.91
C VAL A 330 -10.68 -19.49 -3.19
N ASP A 331 -10.31 -20.28 -2.19
CA ASP A 331 -11.28 -21.06 -1.39
C ASP A 331 -12.28 -20.15 -0.68
N HIS A 332 -11.79 -19.01 -0.15
CA HIS A 332 -12.66 -18.04 0.51
C HIS A 332 -13.56 -17.30 -0.50
N ALA A 333 -13.03 -16.92 -1.66
CA ALA A 333 -13.83 -16.28 -2.70
C ALA A 333 -15.00 -17.17 -3.17
N ARG A 334 -14.78 -18.48 -3.29
CA ARG A 334 -15.84 -19.45 -3.63
C ARG A 334 -16.91 -19.59 -2.54
N LYS A 335 -16.56 -19.40 -1.27
CA LYS A 335 -17.56 -19.30 -0.19
C LYS A 335 -18.34 -18.00 -0.27
N THR A 336 -17.66 -16.90 -0.64
CA THR A 336 -18.27 -15.59 -0.78
C THR A 336 -19.18 -15.51 -2.01
N TYR A 337 -18.77 -16.15 -3.11
CA TYR A 337 -19.48 -16.23 -4.39
C TYR A 337 -19.57 -17.68 -4.86
N PRO A 338 -20.61 -18.42 -4.46
CA PRO A 338 -20.73 -19.86 -4.74
C PRO A 338 -20.80 -20.21 -6.23
N GLY A 339 -21.14 -19.26 -7.09
CA GLY A 339 -21.17 -19.44 -8.55
C GLY A 339 -19.78 -19.42 -9.22
N LEU A 340 -18.71 -19.08 -8.50
CA LEU A 340 -17.37 -19.06 -9.09
C LEU A 340 -16.89 -20.48 -9.49
N PRO A 341 -16.17 -20.61 -10.63
CA PRO A 341 -15.74 -21.90 -11.14
C PRO A 341 -14.83 -22.64 -10.16
N GLY A 342 -15.00 -23.96 -10.11
CA GLY A 342 -14.14 -24.90 -9.38
C GLY A 342 -12.84 -25.18 -10.15
N GLY A 343 -11.95 -25.99 -9.53
CA GLY A 343 -10.72 -26.44 -10.14
C GLY A 343 -9.55 -25.45 -10.04
N SER A 344 -8.34 -25.96 -10.22
CA SER A 344 -7.11 -25.16 -10.20
C SER A 344 -6.89 -24.40 -11.51
N GLU A 345 -7.47 -24.87 -12.59
CA GLU A 345 -7.46 -24.30 -13.94
C GLU A 345 -8.22 -22.96 -14.01
N ALA A 346 -9.15 -22.70 -13.09
CA ALA A 346 -9.83 -21.42 -12.98
C ALA A 346 -8.90 -20.27 -12.50
N VAL A 347 -7.73 -20.60 -11.95
CA VAL A 347 -6.75 -19.64 -11.46
C VAL A 347 -5.69 -19.38 -12.55
N ARG A 348 -5.81 -18.24 -13.20
CA ARG A 348 -4.89 -17.80 -14.27
C ARG A 348 -3.52 -17.39 -13.74
N ASP A 349 -3.47 -16.71 -12.59
CA ASP A 349 -2.24 -16.16 -12.06
C ASP A 349 -2.20 -16.18 -10.53
N ARG A 350 -0.99 -16.32 -10.00
CA ARG A 350 -0.67 -16.17 -8.58
C ARG A 350 0.51 -15.24 -8.42
N TRP A 351 0.46 -14.40 -7.43
CA TRP A 351 1.53 -13.46 -7.15
C TRP A 351 1.79 -13.31 -5.65
N MET A 352 3.03 -13.06 -5.31
CA MET A 352 3.47 -12.69 -3.98
C MET A 352 4.39 -11.48 -4.07
N GLY A 353 4.23 -10.53 -3.15
CA GLY A 353 5.12 -9.38 -3.03
C GLY A 353 5.22 -8.84 -1.62
N HIS A 354 6.06 -7.83 -1.46
CA HIS A 354 6.49 -7.32 -0.18
C HIS A 354 5.90 -5.93 0.06
N ARG A 355 4.94 -5.81 0.98
CA ARG A 355 4.48 -4.50 1.48
C ARG A 355 5.55 -3.96 2.42
N PRO A 356 6.09 -2.76 2.18
CA PRO A 356 7.10 -2.16 3.05
C PRO A 356 6.43 -1.57 4.29
N SER A 357 6.42 -2.29 5.39
CA SER A 357 5.63 -1.93 6.57
C SER A 357 6.50 -1.42 7.71
N THR A 358 6.13 -0.27 8.23
CA THR A 358 6.61 0.29 9.49
C THR A 358 5.79 -0.26 10.66
N PRO A 359 6.33 -0.31 11.88
CA PRO A 359 5.58 -0.91 12.99
C PRO A 359 4.36 -0.09 13.43
N ASP A 360 4.31 1.20 13.15
CA ASP A 360 3.18 2.08 13.46
C ASP A 360 2.17 2.23 12.31
N GLY A 361 2.49 1.64 11.14
CA GLY A 361 1.65 1.70 9.95
C GLY A 361 1.68 3.03 9.19
N LEU A 362 2.47 4.02 9.65
CA LEU A 362 2.66 5.29 8.94
C LEU A 362 3.85 5.21 7.99
N PRO A 363 3.76 5.78 6.77
CA PRO A 363 4.91 5.90 5.88
C PRO A 363 6.01 6.77 6.48
N VAL A 364 7.19 6.71 5.88
CA VAL A 364 8.30 7.63 6.17
C VAL A 364 8.37 8.62 5.02
N ILE A 365 8.02 9.88 5.34
CA ILE A 365 8.04 11.00 4.39
C ILE A 365 8.71 12.18 5.08
N GLY A 366 9.77 12.70 4.49
CA GLY A 366 10.51 13.84 5.06
C GLY A 366 12.00 13.81 4.75
N PRO A 367 12.75 14.84 5.13
CA PRO A 367 14.18 14.89 4.92
C PRO A 367 14.92 13.84 5.77
N ALA A 368 16.03 13.34 5.23
CA ALA A 368 16.90 12.41 5.94
C ALA A 368 17.78 13.14 6.96
N SER A 369 18.18 12.43 8.02
CA SER A 369 18.94 12.99 9.13
C SER A 369 20.38 13.37 8.74
N ARG A 370 21.01 12.64 7.82
CA ARG A 370 22.40 12.91 7.38
C ARG A 370 22.49 14.10 6.45
N SER A 371 21.51 14.29 5.58
CA SER A 371 21.43 15.41 4.63
C SER A 371 20.00 15.70 4.24
N SER A 372 19.59 16.96 4.33
CA SER A 372 18.29 17.43 3.83
C SER A 372 18.17 17.33 2.30
N ASP A 373 19.25 17.04 1.60
CA ASP A 373 19.24 16.80 0.16
C ASP A 373 18.62 15.45 -0.22
N ILE A 374 18.39 14.57 0.78
CA ILE A 374 17.73 13.28 0.60
C ILE A 374 16.35 13.34 1.25
N VAL A 375 15.33 12.92 0.51
CA VAL A 375 13.94 12.86 0.98
C VAL A 375 13.46 11.41 1.01
N HIS A 376 12.93 10.98 2.14
CA HIS A 376 12.28 9.68 2.29
C HIS A 376 10.86 9.71 1.73
N ALA A 377 10.46 8.67 1.02
CA ALA A 377 9.11 8.43 0.50
C ALA A 377 8.83 6.93 0.43
N PHE A 378 8.81 6.24 1.57
CA PHE A 378 8.68 4.79 1.62
C PHE A 378 7.94 4.31 2.87
N GLY A 379 7.75 3.00 3.00
CA GLY A 379 7.15 2.43 4.22
C GLY A 379 5.63 2.53 4.30
N HIS A 380 4.96 2.71 3.17
CA HIS A 380 3.51 2.95 3.09
C HIS A 380 2.63 1.71 3.38
N GLY A 381 3.23 0.54 3.59
CA GLY A 381 2.49 -0.68 3.93
C GLY A 381 1.35 -0.98 2.96
N HIS A 382 0.14 -1.00 3.50
CA HIS A 382 -1.09 -1.30 2.73
C HIS A 382 -1.66 -0.10 1.97
N VAL A 383 -1.26 1.13 2.31
CA VAL A 383 -1.88 2.36 1.78
C VAL A 383 -1.08 3.04 0.67
N GLY A 384 0.08 2.48 0.31
CA GLY A 384 1.00 3.12 -0.64
C GLY A 384 0.41 3.38 -2.02
N PHE A 385 -0.48 2.52 -2.50
CA PHE A 385 -1.14 2.75 -3.78
C PHE A 385 -2.07 3.97 -3.69
N ALA A 386 -2.96 4.00 -2.71
CA ALA A 386 -3.91 5.09 -2.54
C ALA A 386 -3.24 6.44 -2.23
N SER A 387 -2.17 6.44 -1.42
CA SER A 387 -1.46 7.67 -1.04
C SER A 387 -0.31 8.08 -1.98
N GLY A 388 -0.05 7.32 -3.05
CA GLY A 388 1.04 7.60 -3.99
C GLY A 388 1.01 9.03 -4.56
N PRO A 389 -0.08 9.48 -5.18
CA PRO A 389 -0.15 10.82 -5.79
C PRO A 389 0.07 11.97 -4.80
N ILE A 390 -0.54 11.91 -3.61
CA ILE A 390 -0.33 12.95 -2.58
C ILE A 390 1.12 12.93 -2.04
N THR A 391 1.70 11.73 -1.87
CA THR A 391 3.10 11.58 -1.47
C THR A 391 4.03 12.22 -2.50
N GLY A 392 3.74 12.04 -3.80
CA GLY A 392 4.48 12.68 -4.88
C GLY A 392 4.50 14.20 -4.73
N ARG A 393 3.35 14.83 -4.51
CA ARG A 393 3.26 16.29 -4.32
C ARG A 393 4.00 16.76 -3.07
N ILE A 394 3.81 16.07 -1.93
CA ILE A 394 4.52 16.39 -0.68
C ILE A 394 6.05 16.33 -0.89
N VAL A 395 6.55 15.31 -1.57
CA VAL A 395 7.99 15.15 -1.85
C VAL A 395 8.52 16.27 -2.75
N ALA A 396 7.76 16.65 -3.77
CA ALA A 396 8.17 17.74 -4.66
C ALA A 396 8.23 19.09 -3.92
N ASP A 397 7.27 19.36 -3.01
CA ASP A 397 7.31 20.53 -2.14
C ASP A 397 8.56 20.52 -1.24
N LEU A 398 8.89 19.38 -0.61
CA LEU A 398 10.08 19.23 0.23
C LEU A 398 11.39 19.42 -0.56
N VAL A 399 11.49 18.88 -1.77
CA VAL A 399 12.65 19.03 -2.65
C VAL A 399 12.83 20.48 -3.05
N ALA A 400 11.75 21.20 -3.30
CA ALA A 400 11.78 22.64 -3.62
C ALA A 400 12.07 23.52 -2.40
N GLY A 401 12.08 22.97 -1.17
CA GLY A 401 12.19 23.74 0.07
C GLY A 401 10.94 24.55 0.40
N ALA A 402 9.81 24.19 -0.20
CA ALA A 402 8.51 24.80 0.09
C ALA A 402 7.81 24.14 1.29
N SER A 403 6.81 24.81 1.83
CA SER A 403 5.93 24.20 2.84
C SER A 403 5.13 23.07 2.19
N PRO A 404 5.21 21.84 2.70
CA PRO A 404 4.52 20.71 2.08
C PRO A 404 3.00 20.86 2.23
N LEU A 405 2.26 20.36 1.23
CA LEU A 405 0.80 20.40 1.16
C LEU A 405 0.10 19.79 2.39
N ARG A 406 0.79 18.90 3.11
CA ARG A 406 0.31 18.27 4.36
C ARG A 406 1.41 18.32 5.42
N ASP A 407 1.02 18.33 6.69
CA ASP A 407 1.97 18.20 7.79
C ASP A 407 2.69 16.84 7.72
N VAL A 408 3.99 16.86 7.58
CA VAL A 408 4.84 15.67 7.50
C VAL A 408 5.42 15.25 8.84
N THR A 409 5.17 15.99 9.91
CA THR A 409 5.68 15.69 11.26
C THR A 409 5.36 14.26 11.72
N PRO A 410 4.14 13.72 11.53
CA PRO A 410 3.83 12.35 11.89
C PRO A 410 4.61 11.30 11.09
N PHE A 411 5.12 11.68 9.93
CA PHE A 411 5.78 10.77 8.98
C PHE A 411 7.31 10.84 9.04
N ALA A 412 7.88 11.74 9.85
CA ALA A 412 9.33 11.93 9.95
C ALA A 412 10.05 10.64 10.44
N ALA A 413 11.21 10.31 9.84
CA ALA A 413 12.01 9.14 10.23
C ALA A 413 12.45 9.18 11.71
N GLY A 414 12.70 10.37 12.23
CA GLY A 414 13.13 10.60 13.61
C GLY A 414 12.14 10.10 14.69
N ARG A 415 10.88 9.76 14.33
CA ARG A 415 9.93 9.13 15.28
C ARG A 415 10.35 7.74 15.75
N PHE A 416 11.30 7.10 15.04
CA PHE A 416 11.87 5.81 15.40
C PHE A 416 13.20 5.90 16.16
N ALA A 417 13.76 7.10 16.36
CA ALA A 417 14.97 7.30 17.11
C ALA A 417 14.79 6.82 18.57
N PHE A 418 15.85 6.18 19.13
CA PHE A 418 15.82 5.73 20.52
C PHE A 418 15.60 6.92 21.47
N GLY A 419 14.57 6.84 22.32
CA GLY A 419 14.25 7.84 23.34
C GLY A 419 13.05 8.75 23.06
N ARG A 420 12.36 8.60 21.94
CA ARG A 420 11.08 9.30 21.65
C ARG A 420 9.95 8.28 21.48
N VAL A 421 9.53 7.68 22.60
CA VAL A 421 8.29 6.86 22.69
C VAL A 421 7.37 7.48 23.72
#